data_b5064f28a7f201e76d0c9d94e42292c3
#
_entry.id   b5064f28a7f201e76d0c9d94e42292c3
#
_cell.length_a   1.000
_cell.length_b   1.000
_cell.length_c   1.000
_cell.angle_alpha   90.00
_cell.angle_beta   90.00
_cell.angle_gamma   90.00
#
_symmetry.space_group_name_H-M   'P 1'
#
loop_
_entity.id
_entity.type
_entity.pdbx_description
1 polymer ?
#
loop_
_entity_poly.entity_id
_entity_poly.type
_entity_poly.pdbx_seq_one_letter_code
_entity_poly.pdbx_strand_id
1 'polypeptide(L)'
;MRIDSEEMDPTMAHETMAHATGAPTEAPGRAPLRVALLGCGVVGSAVATRLVEHADDLAARVGAPLELVGIAVRRPQRPRPDVPVDPALFTADAEELVTRADIVIEVIGGIDPARGLILRAMEHGASVVSANKALLAEDGPALYAAADAADVDLY
;
A
#
# COMPACT_ATOMS: atom_id res chain seq x y z
N MET A 1 49.85 73.51 7.35
CA MET A 1 48.44 73.93 7.24
C MET A 1 47.61 72.65 7.29
N ARG A 2 46.80 72.56 8.32
CA ARG A 2 46.12 71.31 8.82
C ARG A 2 45.12 70.79 7.81
N ILE A 3 45.10 69.52 7.69
CA ILE A 3 44.03 68.74 7.04
C ILE A 3 43.53 67.78 8.07
N ASP A 4 42.28 68.01 8.48
CA ASP A 4 41.59 67.21 9.42
C ASP A 4 41.12 65.90 8.77
N SER A 5 41.36 64.83 9.50
CA SER A 5 40.94 63.48 9.20
C SER A 5 39.48 63.35 9.62
N GLU A 6 38.59 63.04 8.69
CA GLU A 6 37.24 62.60 9.02
C GLU A 6 37.15 61.11 8.94
N GLU A 7 36.75 60.61 10.07
CA GLU A 7 36.53 59.24 10.41
C GLU A 7 35.37 58.60 9.63
N MET A 8 35.59 57.52 8.97
CA MET A 8 34.58 56.77 8.28
C MET A 8 34.16 55.59 9.14
N ASP A 9 32.91 55.67 9.63
CA ASP A 9 32.26 54.61 10.42
C ASP A 9 31.77 53.48 9.49
N PRO A 10 32.20 52.23 9.68
CA PRO A 10 31.71 51.10 8.94
C PRO A 10 30.65 50.33 9.78
N THR A 11 29.44 50.87 9.92
CA THR A 11 28.35 50.07 10.38
C THR A 11 27.59 49.49 9.19
N MET A 12 28.17 48.47 8.57
CA MET A 12 27.48 47.61 7.64
C MET A 12 26.62 46.59 8.42
N ALA A 13 25.36 46.89 8.48
CA ALA A 13 24.35 45.93 8.97
C ALA A 13 24.32 44.69 8.05
N HIS A 14 24.75 43.56 8.60
CA HIS A 14 24.47 42.28 7.99
C HIS A 14 22.98 41.99 8.07
N GLU A 15 22.28 42.22 6.99
CA GLU A 15 20.96 41.64 6.77
C GLU A 15 21.09 40.13 6.61
N THR A 16 20.81 39.46 7.69
CA THR A 16 20.62 38.00 7.72
C THR A 16 19.36 37.71 6.91
N MET A 17 19.53 37.28 5.66
CA MET A 17 18.46 36.67 4.90
C MET A 17 18.03 35.38 5.63
N ALA A 18 16.94 35.46 6.38
CA ALA A 18 16.24 34.29 6.87
C ALA A 18 15.75 33.50 5.66
N HIS A 19 16.43 32.39 5.37
CA HIS A 19 15.90 31.37 4.49
C HIS A 19 14.64 30.81 5.16
N ALA A 20 13.49 31.25 4.67
CA ALA A 20 12.22 30.62 4.95
C ALA A 20 12.31 29.21 4.38
N THR A 21 12.62 28.25 5.26
CA THR A 21 12.42 26.82 5.00
C THR A 21 10.91 26.63 4.88
N GLY A 22 10.40 26.74 3.66
CA GLY A 22 9.05 26.33 3.34
C GLY A 22 8.95 24.86 3.64
N ALA A 23 8.23 24.51 4.71
CA ALA A 23 7.79 23.14 4.92
C ALA A 23 7.09 22.68 3.63
N PRO A 24 7.36 21.45 3.15
CA PRO A 24 6.64 20.94 2.00
C PRO A 24 5.14 20.97 2.38
N THR A 25 4.37 21.73 1.58
CA THR A 25 2.91 21.70 1.67
C THR A 25 2.51 20.29 1.26
N GLU A 26 2.18 19.45 2.25
CA GLU A 26 1.52 18.17 2.00
C GLU A 26 0.27 18.47 1.16
N ALA A 27 0.31 18.10 -0.10
CA ALA A 27 -0.90 18.01 -0.89
C ALA A 27 -1.91 17.14 -0.10
N PRO A 28 -3.22 17.46 -0.08
CA PRO A 28 -4.19 16.66 0.64
C PRO A 28 -4.06 15.22 0.16
N GLY A 29 -3.51 14.37 1.04
CA GLY A 29 -3.18 12.98 0.73
C GLY A 29 -4.45 12.26 0.30
N ARG A 30 -4.36 11.54 -0.81
CA ARG A 30 -5.41 10.63 -1.24
C ARG A 30 -5.71 9.66 -0.09
N ALA A 31 -6.98 9.30 0.11
CA ALA A 31 -7.36 8.32 1.13
C ALA A 31 -6.56 7.02 0.95
N PRO A 32 -6.13 6.36 2.03
CA PRO A 32 -5.41 5.10 1.92
C PRO A 32 -6.19 4.05 1.13
N LEU A 33 -5.49 3.31 0.28
CA LEU A 33 -6.03 2.13 -0.40
C LEU A 33 -5.91 0.93 0.54
N ARG A 34 -7.02 0.30 0.85
CA ARG A 34 -7.11 -0.85 1.74
C ARG A 34 -6.70 -2.12 1.00
N VAL A 35 -5.66 -2.77 1.47
CA VAL A 35 -5.10 -3.99 0.86
C VAL A 35 -5.44 -5.20 1.73
N ALA A 36 -6.09 -6.21 1.17
CA ALA A 36 -6.26 -7.52 1.77
C ALA A 36 -5.31 -8.53 1.14
N LEU A 37 -4.70 -9.38 1.95
CA LEU A 37 -3.80 -10.44 1.48
C LEU A 37 -4.41 -11.80 1.76
N LEU A 38 -4.59 -12.61 0.71
CA LEU A 38 -5.07 -13.98 0.81
C LEU A 38 -3.88 -14.95 0.77
N GLY A 39 -3.48 -15.43 1.94
CA GLY A 39 -2.36 -16.33 2.14
C GLY A 39 -1.12 -15.65 2.73
N CYS A 40 -0.41 -16.38 3.59
CA CYS A 40 0.87 -15.96 4.19
C CYS A 40 1.85 -17.13 4.22
N GLY A 41 2.09 -17.70 3.03
CA GLY A 41 3.19 -18.62 2.75
C GLY A 41 4.44 -17.84 2.35
N VAL A 42 5.36 -18.46 1.59
CA VAL A 42 6.61 -17.81 1.15
C VAL A 42 6.33 -16.50 0.40
N VAL A 43 5.44 -16.52 -0.57
CA VAL A 43 5.11 -15.32 -1.36
C VAL A 43 4.34 -14.30 -0.50
N GLY A 44 3.30 -14.74 0.22
CA GLY A 44 2.47 -13.82 1.01
C GLY A 44 3.22 -13.15 2.15
N SER A 45 4.15 -13.85 2.82
CA SER A 45 5.01 -13.22 3.84
C SER A 45 5.92 -12.14 3.23
N ALA A 46 6.52 -12.42 2.06
CA ALA A 46 7.34 -11.44 1.37
C ALA A 46 6.53 -10.21 0.92
N VAL A 47 5.30 -10.41 0.45
CA VAL A 47 4.38 -9.31 0.11
C VAL A 47 4.02 -8.48 1.34
N ALA A 48 3.63 -9.12 2.45
CA ALA A 48 3.30 -8.42 3.70
C ALA A 48 4.48 -7.60 4.23
N THR A 49 5.69 -8.20 4.24
CA THR A 49 6.92 -7.51 4.63
C THR A 49 7.18 -6.28 3.75
N ARG A 50 7.02 -6.42 2.43
CA ARG A 50 7.23 -5.30 1.51
C ARG A 50 6.22 -4.18 1.70
N LEU A 51 4.96 -4.49 1.93
CA LEU A 51 3.92 -3.49 2.20
C LEU A 51 4.23 -2.65 3.45
N VAL A 52 4.86 -3.26 4.47
CA VAL A 52 5.21 -2.58 5.72
C VAL A 52 6.55 -1.85 5.60
N GLU A 53 7.61 -2.53 5.14
CA GLU A 53 8.97 -1.97 5.16
C GLU A 53 9.20 -0.91 4.08
N HIS A 54 8.43 -0.93 2.99
CA HIS A 54 8.54 0.01 1.88
C HIS A 54 7.27 0.87 1.70
N ALA A 55 6.53 1.10 2.77
CA ALA A 55 5.25 1.80 2.72
C ALA A 55 5.34 3.19 2.04
N ASP A 56 6.35 3.98 2.40
CA ASP A 56 6.54 5.34 1.86
C ASP A 56 6.90 5.32 0.36
N ASP A 57 7.79 4.40 -0.06
CA ASP A 57 8.17 4.25 -1.47
C ASP A 57 6.98 3.79 -2.32
N LEU A 58 6.19 2.85 -1.81
CA LEU A 58 4.96 2.39 -2.46
C LEU A 58 3.92 3.51 -2.54
N ALA A 59 3.71 4.25 -1.47
CA ALA A 59 2.79 5.38 -1.45
C ALA A 59 3.19 6.46 -2.46
N ALA A 60 4.48 6.77 -2.56
CA ALA A 60 4.99 7.73 -3.54
C ALA A 60 4.75 7.29 -5.00
N ARG A 61 4.88 5.99 -5.28
CA ARG A 61 4.66 5.42 -6.63
C ARG A 61 3.19 5.32 -7.00
N VAL A 62 2.35 4.95 -6.04
CA VAL A 62 0.89 4.76 -6.23
C VAL A 62 0.15 6.09 -6.16
N GLY A 63 0.70 7.08 -5.46
CA GLY A 63 0.04 8.36 -5.19
C GLY A 63 -0.99 8.30 -4.06
N ALA A 64 -1.00 7.21 -3.28
CA ALA A 64 -1.82 7.02 -2.09
C ALA A 64 -1.15 6.03 -1.14
N PRO A 65 -1.31 6.15 0.19
CA PRO A 65 -0.87 5.15 1.14
C PRO A 65 -1.55 3.79 0.88
N LEU A 66 -0.82 2.70 1.11
CA LEU A 66 -1.36 1.34 1.08
C LEU A 66 -1.51 0.86 2.53
N GLU A 67 -2.72 0.57 2.94
CA GLU A 67 -3.04 0.08 4.27
C GLU A 67 -3.37 -1.42 4.24
N LEU A 68 -2.54 -2.25 4.86
CA LEU A 68 -2.82 -3.67 5.00
C LEU A 68 -3.92 -3.86 6.05
N VAL A 69 -5.15 -4.17 5.60
CA VAL A 69 -6.32 -4.30 6.49
C VAL A 69 -6.56 -5.72 6.99
N GLY A 70 -5.83 -6.70 6.46
CA GLY A 70 -5.87 -8.06 6.98
C GLY A 70 -5.15 -9.06 6.09
N ILE A 71 -4.85 -10.22 6.70
CA ILE A 71 -4.21 -11.36 6.05
C ILE A 71 -5.02 -12.62 6.34
N ALA A 72 -5.68 -13.15 5.32
CA ALA A 72 -6.45 -14.38 5.48
C ALA A 72 -5.54 -15.60 5.47
N VAL A 73 -5.65 -16.43 6.51
CA VAL A 73 -4.87 -17.67 6.67
C VAL A 73 -5.69 -18.75 7.35
N ARG A 74 -5.42 -20.02 7.06
CA ARG A 74 -6.12 -21.14 7.68
C ARG A 74 -5.95 -21.27 9.21
N ARG A 75 -4.84 -20.74 9.75
CA ARG A 75 -4.50 -20.80 11.19
C ARG A 75 -3.97 -19.42 11.61
N PRO A 76 -4.86 -18.47 11.96
CA PRO A 76 -4.46 -17.12 12.33
C PRO A 76 -3.63 -17.06 13.63
N GLN A 77 -3.85 -18.00 14.57
CA GLN A 77 -3.14 -18.06 15.84
C GLN A 77 -1.71 -18.61 15.72
N ARG A 78 -1.32 -19.17 14.54
CA ARG A 78 0.05 -19.65 14.36
C ARG A 78 1.02 -18.48 14.37
N PRO A 79 2.04 -18.47 15.25
CA PRO A 79 3.07 -17.41 15.25
C PRO A 79 3.80 -17.29 13.92
N ARG A 80 4.06 -16.05 13.49
CA ARG A 80 4.82 -15.70 12.28
C ARG A 80 5.82 -14.60 12.62
N PRO A 81 6.88 -14.94 13.39
CA PRO A 81 7.83 -13.93 13.90
C PRO A 81 8.58 -13.19 12.78
N ASP A 82 8.70 -13.83 11.61
CA ASP A 82 9.43 -13.27 10.47
C ASP A 82 8.57 -12.33 9.59
N VAL A 83 7.31 -12.11 9.95
CA VAL A 83 6.40 -11.20 9.23
C VAL A 83 6.15 -9.98 10.10
N PRO A 84 6.61 -8.76 9.70
CA PRO A 84 6.60 -7.57 10.53
C PRO A 84 5.22 -6.88 10.53
N VAL A 85 4.17 -7.61 10.85
CA VAL A 85 2.79 -7.11 10.91
C VAL A 85 2.18 -7.38 12.28
N ASP A 86 1.18 -6.58 12.66
CA ASP A 86 0.40 -6.84 13.86
C ASP A 86 -0.28 -8.22 13.75
N PRO A 87 -0.10 -9.12 14.73
CA PRO A 87 -0.79 -10.40 14.78
C PRO A 87 -2.31 -10.30 14.69
N ALA A 88 -2.91 -9.19 15.08
CA ALA A 88 -4.35 -8.94 14.98
C ALA A 88 -4.85 -8.85 13.52
N LEU A 89 -3.97 -8.62 12.56
CA LEU A 89 -4.32 -8.61 11.13
C LEU A 89 -4.58 -10.00 10.55
N PHE A 90 -4.16 -11.08 11.24
CA PHE A 90 -4.42 -12.43 10.75
C PHE A 90 -5.85 -12.86 11.06
N THR A 91 -6.58 -13.32 10.04
CA THR A 91 -7.94 -13.82 10.16
C THR A 91 -8.12 -15.17 9.47
N ALA A 92 -9.10 -15.95 9.91
CA ALA A 92 -9.58 -17.11 9.16
C ALA A 92 -10.75 -16.76 8.23
N ASP A 93 -11.37 -15.60 8.43
CA ASP A 93 -12.51 -15.12 7.65
C ASP A 93 -12.05 -14.35 6.41
N ALA A 94 -11.74 -15.11 5.36
CA ALA A 94 -11.36 -14.54 4.07
C ALA A 94 -12.55 -13.91 3.35
N GLU A 95 -13.75 -14.46 3.53
CA GLU A 95 -14.99 -13.99 2.91
C GLU A 95 -15.37 -12.58 3.36
N GLU A 96 -15.25 -12.29 4.66
CA GLU A 96 -15.47 -10.96 5.20
C GLU A 96 -14.33 -10.01 4.79
N LEU A 97 -13.09 -10.49 4.86
CA LEU A 97 -11.92 -9.66 4.58
C LEU A 97 -11.95 -9.05 3.17
N VAL A 98 -12.30 -9.82 2.15
CA VAL A 98 -12.31 -9.35 0.75
C VAL A 98 -13.38 -8.28 0.49
N THR A 99 -14.43 -8.20 1.29
CA THR A 99 -15.52 -7.23 1.10
C THR A 99 -15.18 -5.82 1.56
N ARG A 100 -14.11 -5.65 2.32
CA ARG A 100 -13.69 -4.36 2.87
C ARG A 100 -12.37 -3.82 2.31
N ALA A 101 -11.84 -4.48 1.28
CA ALA A 101 -10.61 -4.08 0.61
C ALA A 101 -10.89 -3.30 -0.67
N ASP A 102 -9.94 -2.46 -1.07
CA ASP A 102 -9.91 -1.81 -2.38
C ASP A 102 -9.01 -2.61 -3.34
N ILE A 103 -8.04 -3.34 -2.78
CA ILE A 103 -7.14 -4.23 -3.51
C ILE A 103 -7.04 -5.56 -2.76
N VAL A 104 -7.23 -6.67 -3.48
CA VAL A 104 -7.02 -8.02 -2.94
C VAL A 104 -5.82 -8.65 -3.64
N ILE A 105 -4.84 -9.12 -2.85
CA ILE A 105 -3.68 -9.85 -3.35
C ILE A 105 -3.87 -11.33 -3.02
N GLU A 106 -4.07 -12.17 -4.04
CA GLU A 106 -4.32 -13.60 -3.90
C GLU A 106 -3.03 -14.40 -4.18
N VAL A 107 -2.56 -15.10 -3.15
CA VAL A 107 -1.36 -15.96 -3.20
C VAL A 107 -1.56 -17.29 -2.46
N ILE A 108 -2.82 -17.76 -2.36
CA ILE A 108 -3.14 -19.05 -1.71
C ILE A 108 -2.97 -20.25 -2.66
N GLY A 109 -3.16 -20.03 -3.96
CA GLY A 109 -3.07 -21.07 -4.96
C GLY A 109 -4.23 -22.08 -4.93
N GLY A 110 -4.31 -22.91 -5.98
CA GLY A 110 -5.43 -23.82 -6.20
C GLY A 110 -6.63 -23.10 -6.82
N ILE A 111 -7.68 -23.86 -7.17
CA ILE A 111 -8.88 -23.28 -7.78
C ILE A 111 -9.83 -22.77 -6.70
N ASP A 112 -10.21 -23.66 -5.79
CA ASP A 112 -11.06 -23.32 -4.65
C ASP A 112 -10.23 -23.27 -3.35
N PRO A 113 -10.48 -22.29 -2.48
CA PRO A 113 -11.52 -21.25 -2.52
C PRO A 113 -11.12 -19.97 -3.28
N ALA A 114 -9.95 -19.92 -3.95
CA ALA A 114 -9.41 -18.70 -4.57
C ALA A 114 -10.40 -18.07 -5.55
N ARG A 115 -11.03 -18.88 -6.43
CA ARG A 115 -12.03 -18.42 -7.38
C ARG A 115 -13.17 -17.64 -6.72
N GLY A 116 -13.81 -18.24 -5.71
CA GLY A 116 -14.92 -17.63 -5.00
C GLY A 116 -14.54 -16.32 -4.33
N LEU A 117 -13.38 -16.30 -3.68
CA LEU A 117 -12.87 -15.10 -3.00
C LEU A 117 -12.55 -13.96 -3.97
N ILE A 118 -11.96 -14.27 -5.14
CA ILE A 118 -11.67 -13.28 -6.18
C ILE A 118 -12.98 -12.69 -6.72
N LEU A 119 -13.94 -13.52 -7.09
CA LEU A 119 -15.24 -13.05 -7.59
C LEU A 119 -15.93 -12.17 -6.55
N ARG A 120 -15.96 -12.60 -5.30
CA ARG A 120 -16.55 -11.83 -4.19
C ARG A 120 -15.84 -10.48 -3.98
N ALA A 121 -14.50 -10.43 -4.09
CA ALA A 121 -13.75 -9.19 -4.03
C ALA A 121 -14.19 -8.20 -5.12
N MET A 122 -14.26 -8.68 -6.37
CA MET A 122 -14.69 -7.88 -7.53
C MET A 122 -16.12 -7.36 -7.37
N GLU A 123 -17.05 -8.21 -6.91
CA GLU A 123 -18.44 -7.83 -6.63
C GLU A 123 -18.56 -6.68 -5.61
N HIS A 124 -17.55 -6.54 -4.73
CA HIS A 124 -17.47 -5.45 -3.74
C HIS A 124 -16.55 -4.30 -4.17
N GLY A 125 -16.17 -4.26 -5.45
CA GLY A 125 -15.41 -3.15 -6.04
C GLY A 125 -13.91 -3.21 -5.79
N ALA A 126 -13.35 -4.36 -5.37
CA ALA A 126 -11.92 -4.51 -5.20
C ALA A 126 -11.24 -4.97 -6.49
N SER A 127 -10.14 -4.30 -6.87
CA SER A 127 -9.22 -4.82 -7.87
C SER A 127 -8.41 -6.00 -7.30
N VAL A 128 -8.04 -6.95 -8.16
CA VAL A 128 -7.38 -8.19 -7.72
C VAL A 128 -6.03 -8.36 -8.40
N VAL A 129 -5.02 -8.72 -7.61
CA VAL A 129 -3.71 -9.18 -8.08
C VAL A 129 -3.56 -10.65 -7.72
N SER A 130 -3.47 -11.56 -8.70
CA SER A 130 -3.37 -12.99 -8.45
C SER A 130 -2.05 -13.58 -8.98
N ALA A 131 -1.36 -14.35 -8.14
CA ALA A 131 -0.22 -15.16 -8.55
C ALA A 131 -0.62 -16.59 -8.96
N ASN A 132 -1.91 -16.88 -9.08
CA ASN A 132 -2.47 -18.21 -9.26
C ASN A 132 -2.59 -18.60 -10.74
N LYS A 133 -1.48 -19.04 -11.31
CA LYS A 133 -1.44 -19.44 -12.72
C LYS A 133 -2.43 -20.55 -13.08
N ALA A 134 -2.69 -21.49 -12.17
CA ALA A 134 -3.62 -22.59 -12.40
C ALA A 134 -5.06 -22.08 -12.56
N LEU A 135 -5.49 -21.18 -11.67
CA LEU A 135 -6.81 -20.58 -11.75
C LEU A 135 -6.98 -19.71 -13.00
N LEU A 136 -5.97 -18.89 -13.34
CA LEU A 136 -6.03 -18.05 -14.54
C LEU A 136 -6.01 -18.90 -15.83
N ALA A 137 -5.36 -20.04 -15.84
CA ALA A 137 -5.37 -20.96 -16.97
C ALA A 137 -6.72 -21.67 -17.16
N GLU A 138 -7.41 -21.98 -16.06
CA GLU A 138 -8.70 -22.68 -16.07
C GLU A 138 -9.88 -21.73 -16.33
N ASP A 139 -9.94 -20.61 -15.61
CA ASP A 139 -11.08 -19.70 -15.56
C ASP A 139 -10.77 -18.24 -15.98
N GLY A 140 -9.55 -17.98 -16.47
CA GLY A 140 -9.14 -16.63 -16.82
C GLY A 140 -10.20 -15.83 -17.59
N PRO A 141 -10.76 -16.35 -18.68
CA PRO A 141 -11.80 -15.61 -19.45
C PRO A 141 -13.01 -15.21 -18.61
N ALA A 142 -13.48 -16.09 -17.71
CA ALA A 142 -14.62 -15.79 -16.84
C ALA A 142 -14.24 -14.76 -15.75
N LEU A 143 -13.04 -14.83 -15.20
CA LEU A 143 -12.56 -13.87 -14.20
C LEU A 143 -12.34 -12.48 -14.78
N TYR A 144 -11.76 -12.38 -15.99
CA TYR A 144 -11.64 -11.10 -16.69
C TYR A 144 -12.98 -10.49 -17.04
N ALA A 145 -13.94 -11.31 -17.50
CA ALA A 145 -15.31 -10.84 -17.76
C ALA A 145 -16.01 -10.35 -16.47
N ALA A 146 -15.74 -10.98 -15.33
CA ALA A 146 -16.27 -10.52 -14.04
C ALA A 146 -15.64 -9.21 -13.60
N ALA A 147 -14.33 -9.03 -13.80
CA ALA A 147 -13.62 -7.79 -13.50
C ALA A 147 -14.15 -6.63 -14.37
N ASP A 148 -14.31 -6.85 -15.67
CA ASP A 148 -14.88 -5.87 -16.60
C ASP A 148 -16.32 -5.49 -16.19
N ALA A 149 -17.14 -6.46 -15.80
CA ALA A 149 -18.53 -6.22 -15.36
C ALA A 149 -18.63 -5.43 -14.06
N ALA A 150 -17.62 -5.57 -13.18
CA ALA A 150 -17.52 -4.85 -11.91
C ALA A 150 -16.76 -3.52 -12.00
N ASP A 151 -16.23 -3.16 -13.18
CA ASP A 151 -15.38 -1.97 -13.40
C ASP A 151 -14.15 -1.95 -12.49
N VAL A 152 -13.49 -3.11 -12.33
CA VAL A 152 -12.27 -3.31 -11.54
C VAL A 152 -11.20 -4.03 -12.36
N ASP A 153 -9.95 -4.01 -11.88
CA ASP A 153 -8.83 -4.64 -12.56
C ASP A 153 -8.51 -6.05 -12.02
N LEU A 154 -8.08 -6.93 -12.92
CA LEU A 154 -7.46 -8.22 -12.59
C LEU A 154 -6.07 -8.32 -13.24
N TYR A 155 -5.05 -8.50 -12.40
CA TYR A 155 -3.64 -8.64 -12.78
C TYR A 155 -3.06 -10.02 -12.41
#